data_50819db60743a74888f5d7b8f765f301
#
_entry.id   50819db60743a74888f5d7b8f765f301
#
_cell.length_a   1.000
_cell.length_b   1.000
_cell.length_c   1.000
_cell.angle_alpha   90.00
_cell.angle_beta   90.00
_cell.angle_gamma   90.00
#
_symmetry.space_group_name_H-M   'P 1'
#
loop_
_entity.id
_entity.type
_entity.pdbx_description
1 polymer ?
#
loop_
_entity_poly.entity_id
_entity_poly.type
_entity_poly.pdbx_seq_one_letter_code
_entity_poly.pdbx_strand_id
1 'polypeptide(L)'
;MFLKCLLINFQIFDNILLVRIVQKIKIIYNPTSGHQLSKTSAHNLALQLLDLDYMVKLSPTINESSAYDETVSANRDGFDIIIACGGDGTVNEVVNAMAELKSSMKLGIYPTGTVNDFATYLGLNGFTKDLVRLIKNDFYTPVDLGQANDKYFVNVAAAGKIASIAHETDRALKTVFGKLAYYAEGAKAVPDALSSGFKMTYTVDGIKYEDNALVFLVSNSSSIGGFSKIAPKALVTDGYLDVIIIKDTGNVRDAASIFFKIFSGEHVEDDRVVYFHAKEIHVESEQPVDLDIDGEAFGTTPIDIKVADYKLKVFTNIKE
;
A
#
# COMPACT_ATOMS: atom_id res chain seq x y z
N MET A 1 -30.04 3.33 22.20
CA MET A 1 -30.19 4.79 22.04
C MET A 1 -29.06 5.44 22.85
N PHE A 2 -27.84 5.53 22.27
CA PHE A 2 -26.66 6.07 22.94
C PHE A 2 -26.50 7.55 22.55
N LEU A 3 -26.52 8.42 23.57
CA LEU A 3 -26.20 9.83 23.41
C LEU A 3 -24.77 9.98 22.86
N LYS A 4 -24.64 10.52 21.63
CA LYS A 4 -23.38 11.07 21.16
C LYS A 4 -23.01 12.23 22.08
N CYS A 5 -21.90 12.10 22.84
CA CYS A 5 -21.31 13.25 23.52
C CYS A 5 -20.79 14.20 22.44
N LEU A 6 -21.61 15.16 22.02
CA LEU A 6 -21.19 16.31 21.23
C LEU A 6 -20.50 17.26 22.20
N LEU A 7 -19.18 17.40 22.10
CA LEU A 7 -18.48 18.55 22.70
C LEU A 7 -18.76 19.77 21.80
N ILE A 8 -19.59 20.68 22.32
CA ILE A 8 -20.05 21.87 21.61
C ILE A 8 -19.29 23.05 22.17
N ASN A 9 -18.44 23.71 21.36
CA ASN A 9 -17.94 25.04 21.66
C ASN A 9 -18.91 26.09 21.15
N PHE A 10 -19.46 26.92 22.03
CA PHE A 10 -20.39 27.98 21.67
C PHE A 10 -19.64 29.28 21.46
N GLN A 11 -19.76 29.88 20.29
CA GLN A 11 -19.44 31.26 20.03
C GLN A 11 -20.70 31.99 19.57
N ILE A 12 -21.14 32.98 20.30
CA ILE A 12 -22.33 33.80 19.97
C ILE A 12 -21.85 35.00 19.15
N PHE A 13 -22.18 35.06 17.88
CA PHE A 13 -22.14 36.25 17.05
C PHE A 13 -23.54 36.51 16.51
N ASP A 14 -24.09 37.67 16.79
CA ASP A 14 -25.35 38.21 16.27
C ASP A 14 -26.55 37.26 16.27
N ASN A 15 -26.90 36.68 17.43
CA ASN A 15 -28.08 35.79 17.60
C ASN A 15 -28.13 34.51 16.75
N ILE A 16 -27.03 34.12 16.11
CA ILE A 16 -26.91 32.83 15.43
C ILE A 16 -26.04 31.91 16.28
N LEU A 17 -26.65 30.81 16.77
CA LEU A 17 -25.94 29.76 17.48
C LEU A 17 -25.16 28.93 16.47
N LEU A 18 -23.88 29.24 16.25
CA LEU A 18 -22.97 28.43 15.42
C LEU A 18 -22.48 27.23 16.25
N VAL A 19 -23.08 26.08 16.03
CA VAL A 19 -22.56 24.81 16.55
C VAL A 19 -21.35 24.41 15.71
N ARG A 20 -20.15 24.64 16.21
CA ARG A 20 -18.94 24.14 15.58
C ARG A 20 -18.75 22.67 15.96
N ILE A 21 -18.94 21.78 15.01
CA ILE A 21 -18.61 20.36 15.20
C ILE A 21 -17.08 20.24 15.17
N VAL A 22 -16.49 19.91 16.32
CA VAL A 22 -15.06 19.67 16.43
C VAL A 22 -14.76 18.28 15.86
N GLN A 23 -13.96 18.22 14.81
CA GLN A 23 -13.52 16.94 14.26
C GLN A 23 -12.51 16.25 15.17
N LYS A 24 -12.65 14.93 15.28
CA LYS A 24 -11.81 14.06 16.10
C LYS A 24 -10.76 13.36 15.24
N ILE A 25 -9.51 13.52 15.62
CA ILE A 25 -8.36 12.93 14.95
C ILE A 25 -7.67 11.92 15.87
N LYS A 26 -7.45 10.70 15.41
CA LYS A 26 -6.61 9.73 16.10
C LYS A 26 -5.31 9.56 15.34
N ILE A 27 -4.18 9.78 16.01
CA ILE A 27 -2.84 9.56 15.46
C ILE A 27 -2.31 8.26 16.03
N ILE A 28 -2.19 7.24 15.18
CA ILE A 28 -1.56 5.96 15.50
C ILE A 28 -0.10 6.06 15.06
N TYR A 29 0.83 5.82 15.98
CA TYR A 29 2.24 5.90 15.67
C TYR A 29 3.02 4.70 16.18
N ASN A 30 3.97 4.22 15.37
CA ASN A 30 4.89 3.17 15.76
C ASN A 30 6.13 3.80 16.43
N PRO A 31 6.32 3.68 17.76
CA PRO A 31 7.39 4.38 18.48
C PRO A 31 8.79 3.90 18.08
N THR A 32 8.94 2.74 17.44
CA THR A 32 10.21 2.18 17.00
C THR A 32 10.55 2.48 15.54
N SER A 33 9.58 2.99 14.77
CA SER A 33 9.78 3.34 13.36
C SER A 33 10.70 4.54 13.18
N GLY A 34 11.55 4.52 12.15
CA GLY A 34 12.40 5.64 11.77
C GLY A 34 13.36 6.11 12.86
N HIS A 35 14.00 5.20 13.61
CA HIS A 35 14.88 5.55 14.74
C HIS A 35 14.22 6.48 15.77
N GLN A 36 12.96 6.21 16.11
CA GLN A 36 12.12 6.99 17.06
C GLN A 36 11.62 8.35 16.51
N LEU A 37 11.86 8.69 15.25
CA LEU A 37 11.35 9.92 14.64
C LEU A 37 9.81 9.94 14.63
N SER A 38 9.17 8.78 14.49
CA SER A 38 7.73 8.62 14.49
C SER A 38 7.07 9.22 15.74
N LYS A 39 7.61 8.98 16.93
CA LYS A 39 7.10 9.54 18.19
C LYS A 39 7.17 11.07 18.20
N THR A 40 8.32 11.64 17.86
CA THR A 40 8.52 13.10 17.83
C THR A 40 7.61 13.75 16.78
N SER A 41 7.51 13.14 15.60
CA SER A 41 6.65 13.62 14.51
C SER A 41 5.17 13.59 14.90
N ALA A 42 4.70 12.49 15.51
CA ALA A 42 3.33 12.35 15.97
C ALA A 42 2.95 13.42 17.01
N HIS A 43 3.86 13.73 17.96
CA HIS A 43 3.63 14.78 18.94
C HIS A 43 3.61 16.19 18.31
N ASN A 44 4.55 16.48 17.40
CA ASN A 44 4.57 17.76 16.69
C ASN A 44 3.32 17.95 15.81
N LEU A 45 2.87 16.90 15.16
CA LEU A 45 1.65 16.89 14.37
C LEU A 45 0.42 17.14 15.25
N ALA A 46 0.35 16.47 16.42
CA ALA A 46 -0.74 16.66 17.38
C ALA A 46 -0.83 18.10 17.87
N LEU A 47 0.30 18.74 18.21
CA LEU A 47 0.32 20.13 18.66
C LEU A 47 -0.24 21.07 17.59
N GLN A 48 0.19 20.93 16.32
CA GLN A 48 -0.30 21.78 15.24
C GLN A 48 -1.79 21.58 14.93
N LEU A 49 -2.31 20.35 15.10
CA LEU A 49 -3.74 20.06 14.92
C LEU A 49 -4.58 20.60 16.10
N LEU A 50 -4.06 20.53 17.33
CA LEU A 50 -4.69 21.15 18.49
C LEU A 50 -4.80 22.67 18.35
N ASP A 51 -3.77 23.34 17.81
CA ASP A 51 -3.77 24.79 17.53
C ASP A 51 -4.84 25.17 16.46
N LEU A 52 -5.35 24.21 15.72
CA LEU A 52 -6.43 24.38 14.74
C LEU A 52 -7.80 23.94 15.26
N ASP A 53 -7.94 23.76 16.59
CA ASP A 53 -9.16 23.34 17.28
C ASP A 53 -9.64 21.91 16.94
N TYR A 54 -8.78 21.00 16.47
CA TYR A 54 -9.11 19.59 16.37
C TYR A 54 -9.01 18.90 17.74
N MET A 55 -9.85 17.90 18.00
CA MET A 55 -9.65 17.00 19.12
C MET A 55 -8.68 15.89 18.70
N VAL A 56 -7.52 15.80 19.35
CA VAL A 56 -6.46 14.85 18.97
C VAL A 56 -6.20 13.83 20.06
N LYS A 57 -6.17 12.53 19.67
CA LYS A 57 -5.73 11.43 20.53
C LYS A 57 -4.50 10.77 19.91
N LEU A 58 -3.45 10.61 20.71
CA LEU A 58 -2.24 9.87 20.36
C LEU A 58 -2.35 8.41 20.85
N SER A 59 -2.06 7.45 19.98
CA SER A 59 -2.07 6.01 20.28
C SER A 59 -0.78 5.36 19.76
N PRO A 60 0.15 4.98 20.66
CA PRO A 60 1.33 4.23 20.25
C PRO A 60 0.98 2.78 19.95
N THR A 61 1.58 2.20 18.91
CA THR A 61 1.55 0.74 18.73
C THR A 61 2.49 0.06 19.72
N ILE A 62 2.13 -1.10 20.22
CA ILE A 62 2.88 -1.89 21.18
C ILE A 62 3.34 -3.24 20.65
N ASN A 63 2.62 -3.78 19.66
CA ASN A 63 2.90 -5.07 19.02
C ASN A 63 2.33 -5.06 17.60
N GLU A 64 2.48 -6.14 16.89
CA GLU A 64 1.77 -6.43 15.65
C GLU A 64 0.27 -6.41 15.89
N SER A 65 -0.50 -5.98 14.92
CA SER A 65 -1.95 -5.76 14.96
C SER A 65 -2.42 -4.57 15.83
N SER A 66 -1.52 -3.86 16.52
CA SER A 66 -1.94 -2.72 17.36
C SER A 66 -2.54 -1.58 16.55
N ALA A 67 -2.04 -1.31 15.35
CA ALA A 67 -2.57 -0.24 14.50
C ALA A 67 -3.96 -0.62 13.96
N TYR A 68 -4.19 -1.91 13.67
CA TYR A 68 -5.50 -2.44 13.33
C TYR A 68 -6.50 -2.24 14.46
N ASP A 69 -6.19 -2.71 15.68
CA ASP A 69 -7.08 -2.61 16.84
C ASP A 69 -7.41 -1.16 17.21
N GLU A 70 -6.40 -0.29 17.15
CA GLU A 70 -6.58 1.14 17.39
C GLU A 70 -7.47 1.80 16.32
N THR A 71 -7.44 1.32 15.08
CA THR A 71 -8.32 1.77 14.00
C THR A 71 -9.75 1.31 14.23
N VAL A 72 -9.97 0.04 14.62
CA VAL A 72 -11.29 -0.47 15.00
C VAL A 72 -11.88 0.35 16.15
N SER A 73 -11.09 0.63 17.17
CA SER A 73 -11.49 1.47 18.29
C SER A 73 -11.83 2.90 17.84
N ALA A 74 -11.04 3.51 16.93
CA ALA A 74 -11.32 4.83 16.39
C ALA A 74 -12.67 4.90 15.66
N ASN A 75 -12.95 3.91 14.84
CA ASN A 75 -14.22 3.82 14.11
C ASN A 75 -15.41 3.72 15.07
N ARG A 76 -15.32 2.85 16.10
CA ARG A 76 -16.34 2.70 17.14
C ARG A 76 -16.54 3.97 17.96
N ASP A 77 -15.47 4.68 18.31
CA ASP A 77 -15.49 5.88 19.16
C ASP A 77 -15.86 7.15 18.36
N GLY A 78 -16.15 7.02 17.05
CA GLY A 78 -16.64 8.07 16.18
C GLY A 78 -15.57 9.14 15.89
N PHE A 79 -14.34 8.73 15.59
CA PHE A 79 -13.33 9.60 15.02
C PHE A 79 -13.65 9.91 13.55
N ASP A 80 -13.28 11.11 13.10
CA ASP A 80 -13.50 11.57 11.72
C ASP A 80 -12.27 11.30 10.84
N ILE A 81 -11.10 11.36 11.47
CA ILE A 81 -9.80 11.24 10.80
C ILE A 81 -8.92 10.29 11.60
N ILE A 82 -8.21 9.43 10.88
CA ILE A 82 -7.13 8.61 11.42
C ILE A 82 -5.83 8.98 10.72
N ILE A 83 -4.72 9.05 11.46
CA ILE A 83 -3.40 9.32 10.90
C ILE A 83 -2.48 8.16 11.24
N ALA A 84 -2.00 7.47 10.20
CA ALA A 84 -0.97 6.44 10.32
C ALA A 84 0.42 7.09 10.27
N CYS A 85 1.11 7.14 11.42
CA CYS A 85 2.46 7.66 11.54
C CYS A 85 3.43 6.49 11.72
N GLY A 86 3.93 5.96 10.61
CA GLY A 86 4.73 4.73 10.59
C GLY A 86 5.29 4.39 9.22
N GLY A 87 5.70 3.15 9.04
CA GLY A 87 6.07 2.56 7.76
C GLY A 87 4.90 1.86 7.09
N ASP A 88 5.20 1.13 5.99
CA ASP A 88 4.21 0.43 5.17
C ASP A 88 3.35 -0.55 5.98
N GLY A 89 3.92 -1.32 6.91
CA GLY A 89 3.15 -2.23 7.77
C GLY A 89 2.12 -1.51 8.64
N THR A 90 2.47 -0.35 9.24
CA THR A 90 1.50 0.44 10.02
C THR A 90 0.36 0.97 9.14
N VAL A 91 0.68 1.41 7.92
CA VAL A 91 -0.33 1.85 6.93
C VAL A 91 -1.22 0.69 6.52
N ASN A 92 -0.64 -0.48 6.25
CA ASN A 92 -1.37 -1.69 5.85
C ASN A 92 -2.38 -2.13 6.92
N GLU A 93 -1.98 -2.20 8.21
CA GLU A 93 -2.88 -2.53 9.31
C GLU A 93 -4.06 -1.54 9.42
N VAL A 94 -3.79 -0.24 9.32
CA VAL A 94 -4.84 0.81 9.36
C VAL A 94 -5.78 0.67 8.18
N VAL A 95 -5.26 0.47 6.98
CA VAL A 95 -6.06 0.33 5.75
C VAL A 95 -6.95 -0.90 5.80
N ASN A 96 -6.42 -2.06 6.22
CA ASN A 96 -7.20 -3.28 6.33
C ASN A 96 -8.36 -3.11 7.30
N ALA A 97 -8.13 -2.54 8.50
CA ALA A 97 -9.19 -2.26 9.45
C ALA A 97 -10.25 -1.28 8.90
N MET A 98 -9.82 -0.22 8.19
CA MET A 98 -10.75 0.74 7.57
C MET A 98 -11.58 0.09 6.46
N ALA A 99 -10.98 -0.75 5.63
CA ALA A 99 -11.65 -1.41 4.51
C ALA A 99 -12.66 -2.47 4.99
N GLU A 100 -12.28 -3.33 5.95
CA GLU A 100 -13.18 -4.33 6.55
C GLU A 100 -14.40 -3.70 7.22
N LEU A 101 -14.20 -2.56 7.91
CA LEU A 101 -15.28 -1.81 8.55
C LEU A 101 -16.07 -0.94 7.58
N LYS A 102 -15.66 -0.83 6.31
CA LYS A 102 -16.16 0.16 5.34
C LYS A 102 -16.25 1.55 5.97
N SER A 103 -15.19 1.94 6.64
CA SER A 103 -15.13 3.13 7.49
C SER A 103 -15.33 4.41 6.68
N SER A 104 -16.04 5.37 7.25
CA SER A 104 -16.20 6.70 6.66
C SER A 104 -15.06 7.66 7.02
N MET A 105 -14.15 7.27 7.92
CA MET A 105 -13.00 8.08 8.32
C MET A 105 -12.12 8.42 7.12
N LYS A 106 -11.38 9.53 7.22
CA LYS A 106 -10.34 9.90 6.26
C LYS A 106 -8.98 9.51 6.81
N LEU A 107 -8.09 9.04 5.93
CA LEU A 107 -6.74 8.61 6.29
C LEU A 107 -5.71 9.69 5.98
N GLY A 108 -4.95 10.10 6.98
CA GLY A 108 -3.68 10.79 6.83
C GLY A 108 -2.52 9.80 6.93
N ILE A 109 -1.53 9.91 6.08
CA ILE A 109 -0.31 9.11 6.16
C ILE A 109 0.87 10.03 6.46
N TYR A 110 1.60 9.73 7.52
CA TYR A 110 2.84 10.39 7.87
C TYR A 110 3.98 9.37 7.82
N PRO A 111 4.73 9.31 6.70
CA PRO A 111 5.73 8.28 6.48
C PRO A 111 6.94 8.48 7.40
N THR A 112 7.27 7.44 8.16
CA THR A 112 8.46 7.40 9.04
C THR A 112 9.22 6.07 8.90
N GLY A 113 8.79 5.18 8.02
CA GLY A 113 9.47 3.92 7.70
C GLY A 113 10.65 4.12 6.76
N THR A 114 11.22 3.00 6.31
CA THR A 114 12.40 3.01 5.42
C THR A 114 12.02 3.19 3.95
N VAL A 115 10.95 2.57 3.49
CA VAL A 115 10.53 2.57 2.06
C VAL A 115 9.35 3.50 1.86
N ASN A 116 8.24 3.27 2.55
CA ASN A 116 7.00 4.04 2.48
C ASN A 116 6.47 4.13 1.04
N ASP A 117 6.31 2.98 0.37
CA ASP A 117 5.95 2.89 -1.05
C ASP A 117 4.66 3.63 -1.37
N PHE A 118 3.59 3.36 -0.62
CA PHE A 118 2.30 4.00 -0.85
C PHE A 118 2.35 5.51 -0.59
N ALA A 119 3.00 5.95 0.49
CA ALA A 119 3.17 7.37 0.77
C ALA A 119 4.00 8.08 -0.31
N THR A 120 5.04 7.42 -0.83
CA THR A 120 5.89 7.92 -1.92
C THR A 120 5.08 8.08 -3.21
N TYR A 121 4.27 7.07 -3.56
CA TYR A 121 3.36 7.15 -4.71
C TYR A 121 2.39 8.32 -4.57
N LEU A 122 1.81 8.53 -3.39
CA LEU A 122 0.89 9.61 -3.08
C LEU A 122 1.57 11.00 -2.97
N GLY A 123 2.89 11.10 -3.16
CA GLY A 123 3.65 12.35 -3.03
C GLY A 123 3.73 12.89 -1.60
N LEU A 124 3.55 12.03 -0.60
CA LEU A 124 3.59 12.39 0.82
C LEU A 124 5.03 12.27 1.33
N ASN A 125 5.61 13.39 1.73
CA ASN A 125 7.03 13.54 2.05
C ASN A 125 7.35 13.58 3.55
N GLY A 126 6.36 13.38 4.43
CA GLY A 126 6.52 13.43 5.89
C GLY A 126 6.73 14.82 6.48
N PHE A 127 6.44 15.88 5.74
CA PHE A 127 6.43 17.23 6.31
C PHE A 127 5.11 17.52 7.03
N THR A 128 5.19 17.78 8.33
CA THR A 128 4.01 18.06 9.18
C THR A 128 3.12 19.15 8.60
N LYS A 129 3.71 20.23 8.08
CA LYS A 129 2.98 21.35 7.50
C LYS A 129 2.13 20.98 6.29
N ASP A 130 2.61 20.04 5.47
CA ASP A 130 1.89 19.61 4.27
C ASP A 130 0.68 18.78 4.64
N LEU A 131 0.81 17.80 5.53
CA LEU A 131 -0.32 17.00 6.00
C LEU A 131 -1.37 17.86 6.74
N VAL A 132 -0.92 18.77 7.62
CA VAL A 132 -1.81 19.72 8.31
C VAL A 132 -2.57 20.60 7.32
N ARG A 133 -1.91 21.06 6.24
CA ARG A 133 -2.57 21.85 5.19
C ARG A 133 -3.63 21.05 4.45
N LEU A 134 -3.36 19.78 4.12
CA LEU A 134 -4.32 18.88 3.48
C LEU A 134 -5.55 18.68 4.38
N ILE A 135 -5.34 18.37 5.65
CA ILE A 135 -6.41 18.15 6.63
C ILE A 135 -7.24 19.43 6.82
N LYS A 136 -6.59 20.59 7.04
CA LYS A 136 -7.27 21.86 7.23
C LYS A 136 -8.17 22.28 6.07
N ASN A 137 -7.73 21.98 4.85
CA ASN A 137 -8.47 22.32 3.62
C ASN A 137 -9.39 21.18 3.16
N ASP A 138 -9.42 20.09 3.89
CA ASP A 138 -10.18 18.86 3.56
C ASP A 138 -9.86 18.30 2.16
N PHE A 139 -8.59 18.40 1.74
CA PHE A 139 -8.11 17.90 0.46
C PHE A 139 -7.75 16.42 0.56
N TYR A 140 -8.65 15.58 0.07
CA TYR A 140 -8.47 14.13 0.02
C TYR A 140 -8.90 13.58 -1.34
N THR A 141 -8.33 12.43 -1.71
CA THR A 141 -8.69 11.68 -2.91
C THR A 141 -9.24 10.32 -2.50
N PRO A 142 -10.39 9.87 -3.05
CA PRO A 142 -10.82 8.49 -2.94
C PRO A 142 -9.92 7.61 -3.79
N VAL A 143 -9.19 6.69 -3.16
CA VAL A 143 -8.29 5.75 -3.84
C VAL A 143 -8.85 4.34 -3.80
N ASP A 144 -8.57 3.59 -4.84
CA ASP A 144 -8.91 2.17 -4.95
C ASP A 144 -7.99 1.33 -4.06
N LEU A 145 -8.45 0.16 -3.70
CA LEU A 145 -7.67 -0.88 -3.02
C LEU A 145 -7.77 -2.16 -3.83
N GLY A 146 -6.73 -2.96 -3.82
CA GLY A 146 -6.84 -4.35 -4.19
C GLY A 146 -7.37 -5.17 -3.01
N GLN A 147 -8.12 -6.23 -3.32
CA GLN A 147 -8.56 -7.24 -2.36
C GLN A 147 -8.11 -8.61 -2.86
N ALA A 148 -7.33 -9.31 -2.06
CA ALA A 148 -6.84 -10.66 -2.32
C ALA A 148 -7.48 -11.60 -1.29
N ASN A 149 -8.43 -12.43 -1.73
CA ASN A 149 -9.34 -13.18 -0.87
C ASN A 149 -10.03 -12.25 0.16
N ASP A 150 -9.64 -12.32 1.43
CA ASP A 150 -10.15 -11.55 2.55
C ASP A 150 -9.23 -10.38 2.99
N LYS A 151 -8.04 -10.25 2.42
CA LYS A 151 -7.05 -9.21 2.76
C LYS A 151 -7.03 -8.09 1.73
N TYR A 152 -6.94 -6.84 2.20
CA TYR A 152 -6.79 -5.67 1.34
C TYR A 152 -5.32 -5.28 1.18
N PHE A 153 -4.98 -4.70 0.03
CA PHE A 153 -3.65 -4.16 -0.25
C PHE A 153 -3.70 -2.80 -0.94
N VAL A 154 -2.70 -2.00 -0.68
CA VAL A 154 -2.54 -0.65 -1.24
C VAL A 154 -1.57 -0.61 -2.41
N ASN A 155 -0.58 -1.51 -2.42
CA ASN A 155 0.46 -1.55 -3.44
C ASN A 155 0.35 -2.78 -4.33
N VAL A 156 0.54 -4.00 -3.79
CA VAL A 156 0.74 -5.18 -4.64
C VAL A 156 0.34 -6.49 -3.97
N ALA A 157 -0.19 -7.42 -4.78
CA ALA A 157 -0.18 -8.86 -4.51
C ALA A 157 0.78 -9.53 -5.50
N ALA A 158 1.66 -10.38 -5.02
CA ALA A 158 2.71 -11.00 -5.80
C ALA A 158 2.76 -12.53 -5.61
N ALA A 159 3.16 -13.26 -6.65
CA ALA A 159 3.42 -14.68 -6.60
C ALA A 159 4.76 -15.02 -7.28
N GLY A 160 5.42 -16.08 -6.78
CA GLY A 160 6.67 -16.58 -7.32
C GLY A 160 7.85 -16.40 -6.36
N LYS A 161 9.00 -16.97 -6.73
CA LYS A 161 10.19 -16.99 -5.86
C LYS A 161 10.73 -15.59 -5.53
N ILE A 162 10.44 -14.58 -6.35
CA ILE A 162 10.85 -13.20 -6.06
C ILE A 162 9.97 -12.60 -4.96
N ALA A 163 8.70 -12.97 -4.91
CA ALA A 163 7.82 -12.59 -3.81
C ALA A 163 8.36 -13.10 -2.46
N SER A 164 8.80 -14.36 -2.39
CA SER A 164 9.40 -14.92 -1.16
C SER A 164 10.69 -14.22 -0.70
N ILE A 165 11.47 -13.67 -1.62
CA ILE A 165 12.68 -12.90 -1.30
C ILE A 165 12.35 -11.51 -0.73
N ALA A 166 11.20 -10.94 -1.12
CA ALA A 166 10.76 -9.63 -0.62
C ALA A 166 10.51 -9.64 0.90
N HIS A 167 10.12 -10.79 1.47
CA HIS A 167 9.93 -10.94 2.92
C HIS A 167 11.22 -10.82 3.73
N GLU A 168 12.37 -11.16 3.13
CA GLU A 168 13.60 -11.22 3.93
C GLU A 168 14.16 -9.84 4.27
N THR A 169 14.03 -8.85 3.43
CA THR A 169 14.24 -7.40 3.67
C THR A 169 14.28 -6.62 2.34
N ASP A 170 14.01 -5.29 2.34
CA ASP A 170 14.34 -4.37 1.22
C ASP A 170 15.78 -4.50 0.73
N ARG A 171 16.68 -4.91 1.63
CA ARG A 171 18.08 -5.17 1.32
C ARG A 171 18.24 -6.41 0.44
N ALA A 172 17.38 -7.44 0.62
CA ALA A 172 17.44 -8.66 -0.17
C ALA A 172 16.97 -8.38 -1.61
N LEU A 173 15.88 -7.64 -1.82
CA LEU A 173 15.45 -7.21 -3.15
C LEU A 173 16.54 -6.38 -3.86
N LYS A 174 17.07 -5.34 -3.20
CA LYS A 174 18.17 -4.53 -3.76
C LYS A 174 19.43 -5.38 -4.05
N THR A 175 19.70 -6.40 -3.23
CA THR A 175 20.82 -7.33 -3.45
C THR A 175 20.55 -8.26 -4.63
N VAL A 176 19.32 -8.75 -4.79
CA VAL A 176 18.91 -9.57 -5.95
C VAL A 176 19.01 -8.75 -7.22
N PHE A 177 18.46 -7.53 -7.25
CA PHE A 177 18.54 -6.64 -8.40
C PHE A 177 20.00 -6.21 -8.70
N GLY A 178 20.81 -5.94 -7.69
CA GLY A 178 22.24 -5.68 -7.88
C GLY A 178 23.00 -6.88 -8.46
N LYS A 179 22.67 -8.10 -8.00
CA LYS A 179 23.21 -9.33 -8.58
C LYS A 179 22.71 -9.55 -10.01
N LEU A 180 21.43 -9.25 -10.31
CA LEU A 180 20.88 -9.36 -11.65
C LEU A 180 21.59 -8.44 -12.65
N ALA A 181 21.87 -7.19 -12.27
CA ALA A 181 22.70 -6.29 -13.10
C ALA A 181 24.09 -6.88 -13.38
N TYR A 182 24.71 -7.50 -12.37
CA TYR A 182 25.99 -8.18 -12.51
C TYR A 182 25.91 -9.42 -13.45
N TYR A 183 24.77 -10.17 -13.41
CA TYR A 183 24.56 -11.32 -14.30
C TYR A 183 24.26 -10.91 -15.75
N ALA A 184 23.60 -9.77 -15.96
CA ALA A 184 23.42 -9.20 -17.30
C ALA A 184 24.75 -8.95 -18.02
N GLU A 185 25.83 -8.68 -17.27
CA GLU A 185 27.20 -8.49 -17.80
C GLU A 185 28.02 -9.78 -17.98
N GLY A 186 27.48 -10.97 -17.68
CA GLY A 186 28.09 -12.24 -18.02
C GLY A 186 28.63 -13.13 -16.90
N ALA A 187 28.16 -12.94 -15.64
CA ALA A 187 28.55 -13.80 -14.52
C ALA A 187 27.97 -15.22 -14.60
N LYS A 188 28.70 -16.19 -14.06
CA LYS A 188 28.47 -17.63 -14.26
C LYS A 188 27.53 -18.31 -13.24
N ALA A 189 27.04 -17.64 -12.22
CA ALA A 189 26.18 -18.24 -11.18
C ALA A 189 24.88 -17.45 -11.01
N VAL A 190 23.75 -18.12 -11.22
CA VAL A 190 22.39 -17.58 -11.14
C VAL A 190 21.83 -17.88 -9.78
N PRO A 191 21.17 -16.95 -9.08
CA PRO A 191 20.34 -17.30 -7.92
C PRO A 191 19.24 -18.30 -8.30
N ASP A 192 19.04 -19.34 -7.49
CA ASP A 192 17.98 -20.34 -7.71
C ASP A 192 16.59 -19.74 -7.88
N ALA A 193 16.37 -18.55 -7.32
CA ALA A 193 15.14 -17.77 -7.48
C ALA A 193 14.79 -17.39 -8.92
N LEU A 194 15.79 -17.36 -9.83
CA LEU A 194 15.62 -17.02 -11.24
C LEU A 194 15.77 -18.22 -12.18
N SER A 195 15.99 -19.41 -11.62
CA SER A 195 16.33 -20.59 -12.41
C SER A 195 15.13 -21.40 -12.89
N SER A 196 13.93 -21.16 -12.34
CA SER A 196 12.73 -21.88 -12.77
C SER A 196 11.46 -21.09 -12.45
N GLY A 197 10.64 -20.88 -13.48
CA GLY A 197 9.28 -20.36 -13.36
C GLY A 197 8.32 -21.42 -12.81
N PHE A 198 7.07 -21.03 -12.69
CA PHE A 198 5.97 -21.87 -12.29
C PHE A 198 4.85 -21.81 -13.34
N LYS A 199 4.27 -22.95 -13.63
CA LYS A 199 3.12 -23.02 -14.50
C LYS A 199 1.89 -22.55 -13.77
N MET A 200 1.17 -21.62 -14.37
CA MET A 200 -0.06 -21.06 -13.83
C MET A 200 -1.15 -20.98 -14.89
N THR A 201 -2.37 -21.18 -14.42
CA THR A 201 -3.59 -20.83 -15.14
C THR A 201 -4.19 -19.63 -14.45
N TYR A 202 -4.60 -18.64 -15.22
CA TYR A 202 -5.20 -17.44 -14.65
C TYR A 202 -6.36 -16.94 -15.50
N THR A 203 -7.34 -16.34 -14.83
CA THR A 203 -8.50 -15.73 -15.48
C THR A 203 -8.46 -14.23 -15.18
N VAL A 204 -8.56 -13.41 -16.21
CA VAL A 204 -8.60 -11.96 -16.13
C VAL A 204 -9.92 -11.49 -16.71
N ASP A 205 -10.79 -10.88 -15.90
CA ASP A 205 -12.13 -10.40 -16.29
C ASP A 205 -12.91 -11.47 -17.09
N GLY A 206 -12.86 -12.73 -16.64
CA GLY A 206 -13.56 -13.86 -17.24
C GLY A 206 -12.85 -14.54 -18.42
N ILE A 207 -11.70 -14.05 -18.88
CA ILE A 207 -10.92 -14.68 -19.97
C ILE A 207 -9.78 -15.50 -19.37
N LYS A 208 -9.72 -16.79 -19.75
CA LYS A 208 -8.73 -17.74 -19.24
C LYS A 208 -7.46 -17.76 -20.08
N TYR A 209 -6.32 -17.79 -19.39
CA TYR A 209 -4.96 -17.85 -19.94
C TYR A 209 -4.14 -18.92 -19.23
N GLU A 210 -3.03 -19.31 -19.85
CA GLU A 210 -2.03 -20.22 -19.28
C GLU A 210 -0.64 -19.74 -19.68
N ASP A 211 0.27 -19.61 -18.73
CA ASP A 211 1.66 -19.23 -18.95
C ASP A 211 2.59 -19.95 -17.97
N ASN A 212 3.88 -20.01 -18.32
CA ASN A 212 4.94 -20.32 -17.38
C ASN A 212 5.54 -18.99 -16.91
N ALA A 213 5.28 -18.61 -15.67
CA ALA A 213 5.65 -17.32 -15.11
C ALA A 213 6.90 -17.41 -14.23
N LEU A 214 7.80 -16.47 -14.39
CA LEU A 214 8.89 -16.22 -13.44
C LEU A 214 8.40 -15.35 -12.27
N VAL A 215 7.55 -14.37 -12.59
CA VAL A 215 6.93 -13.44 -11.66
C VAL A 215 5.50 -13.17 -12.09
N PHE A 216 4.60 -13.14 -11.11
CA PHE A 216 3.23 -12.66 -11.25
C PHE A 216 2.99 -11.55 -10.23
N LEU A 217 2.53 -10.40 -10.69
CA LEU A 217 2.19 -9.24 -9.87
C LEU A 217 0.81 -8.73 -10.23
N VAL A 218 0.04 -8.32 -9.22
CA VAL A 218 -1.18 -7.52 -9.37
C VAL A 218 -1.01 -6.26 -8.54
N SER A 219 -0.89 -5.13 -9.21
CA SER A 219 -0.52 -3.87 -8.62
C SER A 219 -1.66 -2.86 -8.62
N ASN A 220 -1.81 -2.15 -7.52
CA ASN A 220 -2.72 -1.00 -7.40
C ASN A 220 -1.95 0.33 -7.55
N SER A 221 -0.66 0.36 -7.19
CA SER A 221 0.20 1.54 -7.31
C SER A 221 1.44 1.26 -8.16
N SER A 222 2.08 2.29 -8.69
CA SER A 222 3.29 2.11 -9.50
C SER A 222 4.55 1.80 -8.68
N SER A 223 4.53 2.06 -7.37
CA SER A 223 5.69 1.91 -6.48
C SER A 223 5.61 0.64 -5.65
N ILE A 224 6.61 -0.22 -5.76
CA ILE A 224 6.70 -1.50 -5.04
C ILE A 224 8.16 -1.76 -4.64
N GLY A 225 8.41 -2.01 -3.35
CA GLY A 225 9.74 -2.36 -2.85
C GLY A 225 10.82 -1.30 -3.13
N GLY A 226 10.43 -0.02 -3.18
CA GLY A 226 11.31 1.10 -3.52
C GLY A 226 11.55 1.26 -5.03
N PHE A 227 10.85 0.51 -5.90
CA PHE A 227 10.89 0.67 -7.36
C PHE A 227 9.64 1.43 -7.83
N SER A 228 9.82 2.67 -8.27
CA SER A 228 8.72 3.57 -8.65
C SER A 228 8.09 3.30 -10.01
N LYS A 229 8.58 2.30 -10.76
CA LYS A 229 8.15 2.03 -12.14
C LYS A 229 7.90 0.55 -12.44
N ILE A 230 7.59 -0.25 -11.42
CA ILE A 230 7.32 -1.68 -11.63
C ILE A 230 5.96 -1.89 -12.31
N ALA A 231 4.98 -1.03 -11.99
CA ALA A 231 3.69 -0.94 -12.66
C ALA A 231 3.50 0.50 -13.19
N PRO A 232 4.20 0.90 -14.27
CA PRO A 232 4.33 2.31 -14.65
C PRO A 232 3.02 2.95 -15.14
N LYS A 233 2.00 2.14 -15.42
CA LYS A 233 0.67 2.60 -15.86
C LYS A 233 -0.37 2.57 -14.74
N ALA A 234 -0.01 2.06 -13.54
CA ALA A 234 -0.94 1.91 -12.43
C ALA A 234 -1.40 3.27 -11.86
N LEU A 235 -2.71 3.40 -11.70
CA LEU A 235 -3.38 4.57 -11.14
C LEU A 235 -4.35 4.14 -10.04
N VAL A 236 -4.18 4.63 -8.83
CA VAL A 236 -5.02 4.24 -7.67
C VAL A 236 -6.44 4.80 -7.70
N THR A 237 -6.88 5.41 -8.80
CA THR A 237 -8.17 6.12 -8.89
C THR A 237 -9.04 5.68 -10.06
N ASP A 238 -8.53 4.86 -10.97
CA ASP A 238 -9.17 4.50 -12.24
C ASP A 238 -10.12 3.28 -12.14
N GLY A 239 -10.14 2.60 -10.98
CA GLY A 239 -11.00 1.43 -10.75
C GLY A 239 -10.48 0.15 -11.39
N TYR A 240 -9.16 0.04 -11.64
CA TYR A 240 -8.49 -1.12 -12.18
C TYR A 240 -7.27 -1.49 -11.33
N LEU A 241 -6.81 -2.72 -11.52
CA LEU A 241 -5.53 -3.24 -11.04
C LEU A 241 -4.67 -3.58 -12.26
N ASP A 242 -3.37 -3.43 -12.12
CA ASP A 242 -2.40 -3.72 -13.18
C ASP A 242 -1.78 -5.08 -12.97
N VAL A 243 -2.07 -6.03 -13.88
CA VAL A 243 -1.52 -7.38 -13.86
C VAL A 243 -0.26 -7.42 -14.70
N ILE A 244 0.84 -7.87 -14.11
CA ILE A 244 2.14 -7.96 -14.77
C ILE A 244 2.66 -9.39 -14.61
N ILE A 245 2.93 -10.06 -15.73
CA ILE A 245 3.47 -11.41 -15.74
C ILE A 245 4.79 -11.38 -16.51
N ILE A 246 5.89 -11.70 -15.84
CA ILE A 246 7.18 -11.92 -16.50
C ILE A 246 7.26 -13.40 -16.82
N LYS A 247 7.28 -13.75 -18.13
CA LYS A 247 7.34 -15.13 -18.59
C LYS A 247 8.72 -15.74 -18.33
N ASP A 248 8.71 -17.00 -17.93
CA ASP A 248 9.93 -17.80 -17.86
C ASP A 248 10.31 -18.27 -19.26
N THR A 249 11.43 -17.79 -19.78
CA THR A 249 12.01 -18.21 -21.08
C THR A 249 13.00 -19.33 -20.93
N GLY A 250 13.28 -19.80 -19.70
CA GLY A 250 14.37 -20.75 -19.41
C GLY A 250 15.77 -20.12 -19.59
N ASN A 251 15.85 -18.82 -19.85
CA ASN A 251 17.10 -18.10 -20.11
C ASN A 251 17.30 -16.96 -19.10
N VAL A 252 18.25 -17.09 -18.25
CA VAL A 252 18.59 -16.11 -17.20
C VAL A 252 18.97 -14.75 -17.74
N ARG A 253 19.63 -14.68 -18.90
CA ARG A 253 19.98 -13.39 -19.51
C ARG A 253 18.71 -12.62 -19.91
N ASP A 254 17.67 -13.32 -20.34
CA ASP A 254 16.39 -12.73 -20.68
C ASP A 254 15.71 -12.15 -19.42
N ALA A 255 15.67 -12.94 -18.33
CA ALA A 255 15.17 -12.49 -17.04
C ALA A 255 15.94 -11.24 -16.58
N ALA A 256 17.27 -11.27 -16.55
CA ALA A 256 18.09 -10.14 -16.16
C ALA A 256 17.84 -8.91 -17.04
N SER A 257 17.67 -9.08 -18.36
CA SER A 257 17.35 -7.99 -19.28
C SER A 257 16.02 -7.32 -18.94
N ILE A 258 14.97 -8.11 -18.64
CA ILE A 258 13.65 -7.59 -18.26
C ILE A 258 13.75 -6.84 -16.94
N PHE A 259 14.40 -7.42 -15.93
CA PHE A 259 14.57 -6.76 -14.64
C PHE A 259 15.34 -5.43 -14.76
N PHE A 260 16.30 -5.33 -15.67
CA PHE A 260 16.98 -4.06 -15.93
C PHE A 260 16.04 -3.01 -16.51
N LYS A 261 15.10 -3.40 -17.39
CA LYS A 261 14.08 -2.51 -17.95
C LYS A 261 13.06 -2.02 -16.93
N ILE A 262 12.89 -2.68 -15.76
CA ILE A 262 12.02 -2.21 -14.68
C ILE A 262 12.44 -0.82 -14.18
N PHE A 263 13.72 -0.52 -14.12
CA PHE A 263 14.19 0.80 -13.69
C PHE A 263 13.76 1.95 -14.59
N SER A 264 13.62 1.71 -15.90
CA SER A 264 13.12 2.70 -16.86
C SER A 264 11.59 2.62 -17.02
N GLY A 265 10.96 1.52 -16.63
CA GLY A 265 9.55 1.22 -16.89
C GLY A 265 9.29 0.62 -18.28
N GLU A 266 10.34 0.36 -19.06
CA GLU A 266 10.24 -0.15 -20.45
C GLU A 266 9.96 -1.66 -20.52
N HIS A 267 10.00 -2.37 -19.40
CA HIS A 267 9.73 -3.82 -19.35
C HIS A 267 8.30 -4.14 -19.78
N VAL A 268 7.33 -3.26 -19.59
CA VAL A 268 5.93 -3.48 -20.00
C VAL A 268 5.71 -3.48 -21.51
N GLU A 269 6.70 -3.04 -22.27
CA GLU A 269 6.70 -3.09 -23.75
C GLU A 269 7.50 -4.29 -24.30
N ASP A 270 8.03 -5.17 -23.41
CA ASP A 270 8.79 -6.35 -23.82
C ASP A 270 7.85 -7.52 -24.09
N ASP A 271 7.99 -8.21 -25.22
CA ASP A 271 7.13 -9.36 -25.65
C ASP A 271 7.09 -10.52 -24.64
N ARG A 272 8.06 -10.58 -23.74
CA ARG A 272 8.15 -11.57 -22.66
C ARG A 272 7.39 -11.14 -21.39
N VAL A 273 6.80 -9.95 -21.40
CA VAL A 273 5.98 -9.42 -20.31
C VAL A 273 4.54 -9.28 -20.78
N VAL A 274 3.64 -9.86 -20.04
CA VAL A 274 2.20 -9.67 -20.25
C VAL A 274 1.72 -8.58 -19.32
N TYR A 275 0.90 -7.67 -19.84
CA TYR A 275 0.33 -6.57 -19.09
C TYR A 275 -1.18 -6.45 -19.33
N PHE A 276 -1.96 -6.40 -18.26
CA PHE A 276 -3.41 -6.20 -18.32
C PHE A 276 -3.83 -5.10 -17.35
N HIS A 277 -4.86 -4.34 -17.69
CA HIS A 277 -5.72 -3.63 -16.76
C HIS A 277 -6.90 -4.54 -16.45
N ALA A 278 -7.20 -4.83 -15.19
CA ALA A 278 -8.21 -5.82 -14.80
C ALA A 278 -8.96 -5.39 -13.54
N LYS A 279 -10.18 -5.91 -13.40
CA LYS A 279 -10.99 -5.74 -12.18
C LYS A 279 -11.02 -6.99 -11.33
N GLU A 280 -10.99 -8.16 -11.97
CA GLU A 280 -11.06 -9.45 -11.31
C GLU A 280 -10.02 -10.41 -11.91
N ILE A 281 -9.24 -11.04 -11.05
CA ILE A 281 -8.19 -11.96 -11.41
C ILE A 281 -8.32 -13.20 -10.52
N HIS A 282 -8.33 -14.38 -11.12
CA HIS A 282 -8.19 -15.66 -10.43
C HIS A 282 -6.91 -16.34 -10.88
N VAL A 283 -6.14 -16.89 -9.95
CA VAL A 283 -4.87 -17.57 -10.27
C VAL A 283 -4.81 -18.92 -9.60
N GLU A 284 -4.47 -19.93 -10.40
CA GLU A 284 -4.16 -21.31 -9.99
C GLU A 284 -2.76 -21.67 -10.48
N SER A 285 -2.09 -22.59 -9.82
CA SER A 285 -0.79 -23.14 -10.25
C SER A 285 -0.74 -24.65 -10.07
N GLU A 286 0.09 -25.34 -10.89
CA GLU A 286 0.26 -26.81 -10.80
C GLU A 286 0.80 -27.25 -9.43
N GLN A 287 1.65 -26.45 -8.82
CA GLN A 287 2.18 -26.62 -7.47
C GLN A 287 1.89 -25.36 -6.65
N PRO A 288 1.65 -25.45 -5.35
CA PRO A 288 1.47 -24.27 -4.51
C PRO A 288 2.65 -23.30 -4.66
N VAL A 289 2.34 -22.03 -4.91
CA VAL A 289 3.32 -20.94 -5.07
C VAL A 289 3.08 -19.92 -3.97
N ASP A 290 4.14 -19.52 -3.27
CA ASP A 290 4.06 -18.55 -2.20
C ASP A 290 3.55 -17.20 -2.70
N LEU A 291 2.70 -16.59 -1.88
CA LEU A 291 2.08 -15.30 -2.10
C LEU A 291 2.60 -14.27 -1.11
N ASP A 292 2.76 -13.06 -1.62
CA ASP A 292 3.09 -11.85 -0.87
C ASP A 292 2.00 -10.79 -1.09
N ILE A 293 1.60 -10.12 -0.03
CA ILE A 293 0.68 -8.99 -0.10
C ILE A 293 1.29 -7.81 0.67
N ASP A 294 1.62 -6.75 -0.06
CA ASP A 294 2.26 -5.54 0.49
C ASP A 294 3.52 -5.83 1.33
N GLY A 295 4.31 -6.86 0.98
CA GLY A 295 5.53 -7.25 1.67
C GLY A 295 5.31 -8.24 2.83
N GLU A 296 4.11 -8.79 2.99
CA GLU A 296 3.78 -9.80 4.00
C GLU A 296 3.39 -11.14 3.37
N ALA A 297 3.89 -12.24 3.95
CA ALA A 297 3.53 -13.60 3.52
C ALA A 297 2.03 -13.85 3.65
N PHE A 298 1.38 -14.38 2.60
CA PHE A 298 -0.08 -14.57 2.55
C PHE A 298 -0.51 -16.00 2.18
N GLY A 299 0.29 -16.99 2.41
CA GLY A 299 -0.03 -18.37 2.04
C GLY A 299 0.38 -18.69 0.61
N THR A 300 -0.42 -19.48 -0.12
CA THR A 300 -0.08 -19.98 -1.45
C THR A 300 -1.28 -19.90 -2.40
N THR A 301 -1.02 -20.04 -3.71
CA THR A 301 -2.07 -20.25 -4.70
C THR A 301 -2.97 -21.45 -4.34
N PRO A 302 -4.31 -21.47 -4.74
CA PRO A 302 -4.98 -20.49 -5.58
C PRO A 302 -5.36 -19.20 -4.84
N ILE A 303 -5.58 -18.11 -5.61
CA ILE A 303 -5.97 -16.82 -5.07
C ILE A 303 -6.96 -16.08 -6.00
N ASP A 304 -7.95 -15.43 -5.38
CA ASP A 304 -8.84 -14.48 -6.02
C ASP A 304 -8.43 -13.05 -5.67
N ILE A 305 -8.24 -12.22 -6.70
CA ILE A 305 -7.84 -10.82 -6.54
C ILE A 305 -8.84 -9.96 -7.30
N LYS A 306 -9.28 -8.87 -6.70
CA LYS A 306 -10.19 -7.92 -7.33
C LYS A 306 -9.97 -6.49 -6.84
N VAL A 307 -10.51 -5.53 -7.58
CA VAL A 307 -10.70 -4.17 -7.05
C VAL A 307 -11.72 -4.24 -5.91
N ALA A 308 -11.38 -3.68 -4.76
CA ALA A 308 -12.26 -3.68 -3.59
C ALA A 308 -13.51 -2.82 -3.81
N ASP A 309 -14.64 -3.25 -3.22
CA ASP A 309 -15.91 -2.47 -3.22
C ASP A 309 -15.88 -1.25 -2.28
N TYR A 310 -14.69 -0.88 -1.79
CA TYR A 310 -14.47 0.21 -0.85
C TYR A 310 -13.35 1.11 -1.37
N LYS A 311 -13.61 2.43 -1.42
CA LYS A 311 -12.58 3.43 -1.74
C LYS A 311 -12.10 4.11 -0.47
N LEU A 312 -10.79 4.10 -0.26
CA LEU A 312 -10.13 4.73 0.87
C LEU A 312 -10.00 6.24 0.63
N LYS A 313 -10.47 7.07 1.55
CA LYS A 313 -10.33 8.53 1.46
C LYS A 313 -8.99 8.96 2.04
N VAL A 314 -8.00 9.27 1.22
CA VAL A 314 -6.65 9.63 1.66
C VAL A 314 -6.36 11.10 1.46
N PHE A 315 -5.83 11.76 2.49
CA PHE A 315 -5.35 13.14 2.37
C PHE A 315 -4.12 13.21 1.48
N THR A 316 -4.31 13.65 0.25
CA THR A 316 -3.27 13.80 -0.77
C THR A 316 -3.66 14.83 -1.82
N ASN A 317 -2.68 15.31 -2.58
CA ASN A 317 -2.84 16.20 -3.74
C ASN A 317 -2.50 15.47 -5.05
N ILE A 318 -2.62 14.15 -5.12
CA ILE A 318 -2.45 13.47 -6.40
C ILE A 318 -3.38 14.15 -7.41
N LYS A 319 -2.80 14.60 -8.52
CA LYS A 319 -3.54 15.02 -9.70
C LYS A 319 -3.62 13.80 -10.61
N GLU A 320 -4.83 13.39 -10.92
CA GLU A 320 -5.11 12.43 -11.98
C GLU A 320 -4.57 12.92 -13.33
#